data_a742888b421903b2a0b743bd60651a7a
#
_entry.id   a742888b421903b2a0b743bd60651a7a
#
_cell.length_a   1.000
_cell.length_b   1.000
_cell.length_c   1.000
_cell.angle_alpha   90.00
_cell.angle_beta   90.00
_cell.angle_gamma   90.00
#
_symmetry.space_group_name_H-M   'P 1'
#
loop_
_entity.id
_entity.type
_entity.pdbx_description
1 polymer ?
#
loop_
_entity_poly.entity_id
_entity_poly.type
_entity_poly.pdbx_seq_one_letter_code
_entity_poly.pdbx_strand_id
1 'polypeptide(L)'
;MLVGGDPGIGKSTLLLQVCASIANAPSKPECYYISGEEAIDQVRIRAKRLGLEQSPVNLASTTDVKDIIETLDKSDAAVVIIDSIQTMYLEEVESTPGSVAQVRACAYELIKLAKKKGFVLFLVGHVTKQGAIAGPRVLEHMVDTVLYFEGERGHHFRILRAVKNRYGATDEIGVFEM
;
A
#
# COMPACT_ATOMS: atom_id res chain seq x y z
N MET A 1 4.27 5.75 3.99
CA MET A 1 4.82 5.89 2.62
C MET A 1 3.70 5.74 1.62
N LEU A 2 3.74 6.44 0.49
CA LEU A 2 2.77 6.31 -0.61
C LEU A 2 3.48 5.68 -1.82
N VAL A 3 2.88 4.65 -2.41
CA VAL A 3 3.39 4.01 -3.64
C VAL A 3 2.35 4.22 -4.75
N GLY A 4 2.66 5.11 -5.67
CA GLY A 4 1.83 5.45 -6.84
C GLY A 4 2.29 4.74 -8.11
N GLY A 5 1.43 4.67 -9.10
CA GLY A 5 1.75 4.14 -10.43
C GLY A 5 0.51 3.61 -11.15
N ASP A 6 0.64 3.36 -12.44
CA ASP A 6 -0.46 2.88 -13.29
C ASP A 6 -1.04 1.55 -12.79
N PRO A 7 -2.34 1.29 -13.00
CA PRO A 7 -2.93 -0.02 -12.75
C PRO A 7 -2.19 -1.12 -13.54
N GLY A 8 -1.90 -2.25 -12.87
CA GLY A 8 -1.22 -3.39 -13.49
C GLY A 8 0.29 -3.23 -13.68
N ILE A 9 0.92 -2.15 -13.20
CA ILE A 9 2.37 -1.93 -13.32
C ILE A 9 3.21 -2.89 -12.45
N GLY A 10 2.63 -3.52 -11.44
CA GLY A 10 3.32 -4.45 -10.54
C GLY A 10 3.45 -4.00 -9.08
N LYS A 11 2.81 -2.88 -8.66
CA LYS A 11 2.88 -2.36 -7.27
C LYS A 11 2.54 -3.42 -6.22
N SER A 12 1.39 -4.07 -6.39
CA SER A 12 0.89 -5.11 -5.47
C SER A 12 1.83 -6.31 -5.40
N THR A 13 2.45 -6.69 -6.53
CA THR A 13 3.44 -7.77 -6.59
C THR A 13 4.71 -7.39 -5.83
N LEU A 14 5.25 -6.21 -6.09
CA LEU A 14 6.44 -5.71 -5.40
C LEU A 14 6.21 -5.62 -3.88
N LEU A 15 5.10 -5.02 -3.47
CA LEU A 15 4.83 -4.81 -2.05
C LEU A 15 4.53 -6.12 -1.31
N LEU A 16 3.90 -7.10 -1.95
CA LEU A 16 3.74 -8.43 -1.36
C LEU A 16 5.09 -9.12 -1.13
N GLN A 17 6.04 -9.01 -2.07
CA GLN A 17 7.41 -9.51 -1.90
C GLN A 17 8.16 -8.77 -0.79
N VAL A 18 8.03 -7.44 -0.71
CA VAL A 18 8.63 -6.63 0.37
C VAL A 18 8.05 -7.07 1.73
N CYS A 19 6.73 -7.20 1.84
CA CYS A 19 6.05 -7.63 3.06
C CYS A 19 6.54 -9.01 3.51
N ALA A 20 6.59 -9.97 2.58
CA ALA A 20 7.06 -11.33 2.84
C ALA A 20 8.54 -11.37 3.23
N SER A 21 9.39 -10.59 2.57
CA SER A 21 10.81 -10.50 2.90
C SER A 21 11.03 -9.98 4.32
N ILE A 22 10.29 -8.94 4.71
CA ILE A 22 10.36 -8.39 6.07
C ILE A 22 9.84 -9.40 7.09
N ALA A 23 8.68 -10.02 6.84
CA ALA A 23 8.08 -11.01 7.74
C ALA A 23 8.98 -12.25 7.96
N ASN A 24 9.82 -12.62 7.00
CA ASN A 24 10.79 -13.70 7.09
C ASN A 24 12.12 -13.29 7.75
N ALA A 25 12.29 -12.05 8.18
CA ALA A 25 13.49 -11.61 8.89
C ALA A 25 13.67 -12.39 10.21
N PRO A 26 14.90 -12.53 10.74
CA PRO A 26 15.17 -13.30 11.98
C PRO A 26 14.33 -12.85 13.18
N SER A 27 14.02 -11.56 13.26
CA SER A 27 13.15 -10.98 14.31
C SER A 27 11.67 -11.32 14.15
N LYS A 28 11.28 -11.88 12.99
CA LYS A 28 9.90 -12.24 12.64
C LYS A 28 8.88 -11.11 12.92
N PRO A 29 9.08 -9.91 12.41
CA PRO A 29 8.16 -8.82 12.66
C PRO A 29 6.77 -9.13 12.11
N GLU A 30 5.74 -8.72 12.82
CA GLU A 30 4.36 -8.91 12.40
C GLU A 30 4.04 -8.00 11.22
N CYS A 31 3.71 -8.57 10.06
CA CYS A 31 3.45 -7.85 8.82
C CYS A 31 2.04 -8.13 8.32
N TYR A 32 1.35 -7.09 7.88
CA TYR A 32 -0.01 -7.14 7.34
C TYR A 32 -0.05 -6.69 5.89
N TYR A 33 -0.74 -7.46 5.06
CA TYR A 33 -1.13 -7.07 3.71
C TYR A 33 -2.66 -7.07 3.62
N ILE A 34 -3.24 -5.89 3.52
CA ILE A 34 -4.69 -5.66 3.53
C ILE A 34 -5.11 -5.22 2.14
N SER A 35 -5.89 -6.06 1.46
CA SER A 35 -6.42 -5.79 0.13
C SER A 35 -7.86 -5.30 0.21
N GLY A 36 -8.15 -4.20 -0.49
CA GLY A 36 -9.51 -3.74 -0.75
C GLY A 36 -9.98 -4.01 -2.17
N GLU A 37 -9.10 -4.55 -3.03
CA GLU A 37 -9.42 -4.83 -4.44
C GLU A 37 -9.55 -6.33 -4.73
N GLU A 38 -8.71 -7.13 -4.08
CA GLU A 38 -8.63 -8.58 -4.35
C GLU A 38 -9.08 -9.39 -3.13
N ALA A 39 -9.78 -10.48 -3.39
CA ALA A 39 -10.09 -11.48 -2.38
C ALA A 39 -8.80 -12.16 -1.87
N ILE A 40 -8.82 -12.65 -0.64
CA ILE A 40 -7.65 -13.31 -0.01
C ILE A 40 -7.08 -14.43 -0.89
N ASP A 41 -7.93 -15.22 -1.53
CA ASP A 41 -7.48 -16.34 -2.36
C ASP A 41 -6.73 -15.87 -3.61
N GLN A 42 -7.08 -14.72 -4.18
CA GLN A 42 -6.33 -14.13 -5.30
C GLN A 42 -4.94 -13.67 -4.85
N VAL A 43 -4.84 -13.07 -3.67
CA VAL A 43 -3.55 -12.69 -3.07
C VAL A 43 -2.72 -13.94 -2.78
N ARG A 44 -3.32 -15.01 -2.25
CA ARG A 44 -2.65 -16.32 -2.01
C ARG A 44 -2.13 -16.96 -3.29
N ILE A 45 -2.91 -16.95 -4.38
CA ILE A 45 -2.48 -17.45 -5.69
C ILE A 45 -1.28 -16.66 -6.20
N ARG A 46 -1.28 -15.33 -6.04
CA ARG A 46 -0.13 -14.49 -6.37
C ARG A 46 1.08 -14.84 -5.50
N ALA A 47 0.92 -14.97 -4.19
CA ALA A 47 1.98 -15.37 -3.27
C ALA A 47 2.60 -16.70 -3.67
N LYS A 48 1.78 -17.70 -4.02
CA LYS A 48 2.24 -19.01 -4.49
C LYS A 48 3.08 -18.92 -5.77
N ARG A 49 2.65 -18.12 -6.75
CA ARG A 49 3.43 -17.89 -7.98
C ARG A 49 4.80 -17.27 -7.73
N LEU A 50 4.93 -16.52 -6.65
CA LEU A 50 6.16 -15.86 -6.22
C LEU A 50 7.00 -16.71 -5.25
N GLY A 51 6.55 -17.93 -4.90
CA GLY A 51 7.22 -18.78 -3.92
C GLY A 51 7.12 -18.26 -2.48
N LEU A 52 6.07 -17.50 -2.17
CA LEU A 52 5.88 -16.81 -0.88
C LEU A 52 4.79 -17.43 -0.01
N GLU A 53 4.25 -18.60 -0.38
CA GLU A 53 3.12 -19.25 0.30
C GLU A 53 3.40 -19.60 1.77
N GLN A 54 4.66 -19.76 2.14
CA GLN A 54 5.08 -20.08 3.52
C GLN A 54 5.46 -18.84 4.34
N SER A 55 5.37 -17.65 3.75
CA SER A 55 5.72 -16.42 4.46
C SER A 55 4.67 -16.09 5.53
N PRO A 56 5.09 -15.72 6.76
CA PRO A 56 4.17 -15.43 7.86
C PRO A 56 3.55 -14.03 7.76
N VAL A 57 3.00 -13.70 6.58
CA VAL A 57 2.29 -12.45 6.33
C VAL A 57 0.82 -12.62 6.69
N ASN A 58 0.29 -11.73 7.51
CA ASN A 58 -1.13 -11.65 7.81
C ASN A 58 -1.87 -11.05 6.62
N LEU A 59 -2.72 -11.85 5.96
CA LEU A 59 -3.53 -11.40 4.83
C LEU A 59 -4.95 -11.07 5.27
N ALA A 60 -5.46 -9.90 4.89
CA ALA A 60 -6.85 -9.53 5.09
C ALA A 60 -7.45 -8.96 3.79
N SER A 61 -8.77 -9.13 3.62
CA SER A 61 -9.54 -8.50 2.56
C SER A 61 -10.71 -7.75 3.20
N THR A 62 -10.57 -6.44 3.28
CA THR A 62 -11.59 -5.52 3.81
C THR A 62 -11.36 -4.12 3.25
N THR A 63 -12.45 -3.36 3.18
CA THR A 63 -12.44 -1.95 2.77
C THR A 63 -12.81 -1.01 3.91
N ASP A 64 -13.31 -1.54 5.04
CA ASP A 64 -13.69 -0.74 6.20
C ASP A 64 -12.47 -0.37 7.04
N VAL A 65 -12.18 0.92 7.12
CA VAL A 65 -11.03 1.45 7.86
C VAL A 65 -11.20 1.30 9.36
N LYS A 66 -12.43 1.27 9.89
CA LYS A 66 -12.66 1.03 11.32
C LYS A 66 -12.22 -0.37 11.73
N ASP A 67 -12.63 -1.39 10.96
CA ASP A 67 -12.25 -2.79 11.19
C ASP A 67 -10.72 -2.95 11.14
N ILE A 68 -10.09 -2.27 10.17
CA ILE A 68 -8.63 -2.25 10.03
C ILE A 68 -7.99 -1.64 11.29
N ILE A 69 -8.47 -0.49 11.74
CA ILE A 69 -7.95 0.21 12.93
C ILE A 69 -8.12 -0.65 14.18
N GLU A 70 -9.29 -1.24 14.40
CA GLU A 70 -9.55 -2.11 15.56
C GLU A 70 -8.63 -3.33 15.60
N THR A 71 -8.36 -3.91 14.44
CA THR A 71 -7.45 -5.06 14.32
C THR A 71 -6.02 -4.65 14.62
N LEU A 72 -5.54 -3.57 13.98
CA LEU A 72 -4.17 -3.10 14.11
C LEU A 72 -3.87 -2.48 15.49
N ASP A 73 -4.86 -1.88 16.15
CA ASP A 73 -4.66 -1.32 17.51
C ASP A 73 -4.39 -2.42 18.55
N LYS A 74 -4.87 -3.64 18.30
CA LYS A 74 -4.65 -4.85 19.15
C LYS A 74 -3.41 -5.66 18.75
N SER A 75 -2.73 -5.31 17.65
CA SER A 75 -1.58 -6.03 17.11
C SER A 75 -0.25 -5.34 17.46
N ASP A 76 0.84 -6.08 17.28
CA ASP A 76 2.22 -5.57 17.34
C ASP A 76 2.79 -5.41 15.91
N ALA A 77 1.94 -4.90 15.00
CA ALA A 77 2.31 -4.71 13.61
C ALA A 77 3.59 -3.87 13.47
N ALA A 78 4.54 -4.36 12.68
CA ALA A 78 5.74 -3.62 12.29
C ALA A 78 5.56 -2.97 10.92
N VAL A 79 4.87 -3.66 10.00
CA VAL A 79 4.60 -3.19 8.64
C VAL A 79 3.16 -3.48 8.26
N VAL A 80 2.49 -2.47 7.69
CA VAL A 80 1.12 -2.58 7.17
C VAL A 80 1.08 -2.05 5.74
N ILE A 81 0.51 -2.83 4.83
CA ILE A 81 0.27 -2.46 3.44
C ILE A 81 -1.23 -2.39 3.21
N ILE A 82 -1.71 -1.28 2.66
CA ILE A 82 -3.11 -1.05 2.23
C ILE A 82 -3.13 -0.99 0.69
N ASP A 83 -3.77 -1.96 0.05
CA ASP A 83 -3.82 -2.11 -1.40
C ASP A 83 -5.28 -2.24 -1.89
N SER A 84 -5.91 -1.16 -2.36
CA SER A 84 -5.45 0.22 -2.48
C SER A 84 -6.21 1.17 -1.55
N ILE A 85 -5.64 2.34 -1.32
CA ILE A 85 -6.30 3.38 -0.51
C ILE A 85 -7.60 3.89 -1.16
N GLN A 86 -7.75 3.78 -2.47
CA GLN A 86 -8.94 4.22 -3.19
C GLN A 86 -10.19 3.38 -2.91
N THR A 87 -10.02 2.14 -2.49
CA THR A 87 -11.14 1.25 -2.16
C THR A 87 -11.58 1.35 -0.70
N MET A 88 -10.77 1.99 0.13
CA MET A 88 -11.06 2.16 1.55
C MET A 88 -12.18 3.17 1.78
N TYR A 89 -12.98 2.93 2.81
CA TYR A 89 -14.03 3.85 3.21
C TYR A 89 -14.16 3.98 4.74
N LEU A 90 -14.72 5.12 5.15
CA LEU A 90 -15.20 5.42 6.48
C LEU A 90 -16.68 5.79 6.36
N GLU A 91 -17.55 5.12 7.14
CA GLU A 91 -19.00 5.31 7.10
C GLU A 91 -19.41 6.75 7.43
N GLU A 92 -18.67 7.42 8.33
CA GLU A 92 -18.96 8.79 8.76
C GLU A 92 -18.69 9.85 7.68
N VAL A 93 -18.05 9.48 6.57
CA VAL A 93 -17.77 10.40 5.48
C VAL A 93 -18.84 10.23 4.40
N GLU A 94 -19.75 11.19 4.30
CA GLU A 94 -20.84 11.19 3.32
C GLU A 94 -20.33 11.40 1.89
N SER A 95 -19.58 10.44 1.36
CA SER A 95 -19.08 10.44 -0.02
C SER A 95 -18.73 9.02 -0.48
N THR A 96 -18.70 8.81 -1.78
CA THR A 96 -18.41 7.49 -2.36
C THR A 96 -16.94 7.07 -2.14
N PRO A 97 -16.66 5.76 -1.99
CA PRO A 97 -15.28 5.25 -2.02
C PRO A 97 -14.52 5.76 -3.25
N GLY A 98 -13.24 6.06 -3.09
CA GLY A 98 -12.40 6.62 -4.14
C GLY A 98 -12.55 8.13 -4.36
N SER A 99 -13.54 8.80 -3.77
CA SER A 99 -13.61 10.27 -3.77
C SER A 99 -12.44 10.89 -3.01
N VAL A 100 -12.10 12.15 -3.31
CA VAL A 100 -11.04 12.88 -2.59
C VAL A 100 -11.30 12.93 -1.09
N ALA A 101 -12.54 13.14 -0.67
CA ALA A 101 -12.92 13.21 0.73
C ALA A 101 -12.67 11.88 1.44
N GLN A 102 -13.17 10.76 0.89
CA GLN A 102 -12.96 9.43 1.46
C GLN A 102 -11.48 9.05 1.52
N VAL A 103 -10.75 9.19 0.40
CA VAL A 103 -9.34 8.82 0.33
C VAL A 103 -8.50 9.60 1.35
N ARG A 104 -8.77 10.91 1.52
CA ARG A 104 -8.07 11.72 2.52
C ARG A 104 -8.42 11.34 3.95
N ALA A 105 -9.69 11.11 4.25
CA ALA A 105 -10.13 10.73 5.58
C ALA A 105 -9.59 9.35 5.98
N CYS A 106 -9.69 8.35 5.11
CA CYS A 106 -9.14 7.01 5.33
C CYS A 106 -7.62 7.05 5.56
N ALA A 107 -6.90 7.77 4.69
CA ALA A 107 -5.45 7.91 4.84
C ALA A 107 -5.08 8.64 6.15
N TYR A 108 -5.84 9.67 6.54
CA TYR A 108 -5.59 10.41 7.78
C TYR A 108 -5.68 9.50 9.02
N GLU A 109 -6.74 8.71 9.16
CA GLU A 109 -6.93 7.84 10.31
C GLU A 109 -5.88 6.71 10.34
N LEU A 110 -5.56 6.10 9.20
CA LEU A 110 -4.51 5.08 9.10
C LEU A 110 -3.11 5.64 9.44
N ILE A 111 -2.77 6.84 8.95
CA ILE A 111 -1.49 7.51 9.27
C ILE A 111 -1.42 7.87 10.75
N LYS A 112 -2.51 8.35 11.33
CA LYS A 112 -2.61 8.66 12.76
C LYS A 112 -2.37 7.43 13.62
N LEU A 113 -2.96 6.29 13.26
CA LEU A 113 -2.72 5.02 13.94
C LEU A 113 -1.27 4.57 13.79
N ALA A 114 -0.71 4.62 12.58
CA ALA A 114 0.67 4.26 12.31
C ALA A 114 1.66 5.07 13.17
N LYS A 115 1.43 6.37 13.31
CA LYS A 115 2.23 7.25 14.19
C LYS A 115 2.07 6.90 15.68
N LYS A 116 0.84 6.58 16.10
CA LYS A 116 0.54 6.20 17.50
C LYS A 116 1.24 4.89 17.87
N LYS A 117 1.17 3.90 16.98
CA LYS A 117 1.66 2.53 17.22
C LYS A 117 3.13 2.33 16.82
N GLY A 118 3.67 3.18 15.94
CA GLY A 118 5.06 3.11 15.50
C GLY A 118 5.34 2.15 14.33
N PHE A 119 4.31 1.66 13.62
CA PHE A 119 4.53 0.79 12.46
C PHE A 119 4.74 1.56 11.16
N VAL A 120 5.39 0.92 10.19
CA VAL A 120 5.55 1.44 8.83
C VAL A 120 4.29 1.19 8.03
N LEU A 121 3.65 2.25 7.53
CA LEU A 121 2.46 2.18 6.69
C LEU A 121 2.80 2.44 5.23
N PHE A 122 2.44 1.50 4.34
CA PHE A 122 2.43 1.66 2.89
C PHE A 122 1.00 1.83 2.41
N LEU A 123 0.73 2.92 1.71
CA LEU A 123 -0.52 3.17 1.00
C LEU A 123 -0.27 2.99 -0.49
N VAL A 124 -0.97 2.06 -1.12
CA VAL A 124 -0.93 1.88 -2.58
C VAL A 124 -1.97 2.79 -3.20
N GLY A 125 -1.58 3.52 -4.24
CA GLY A 125 -2.47 4.39 -4.99
C GLY A 125 -2.32 4.21 -6.50
N HIS A 126 -3.45 4.16 -7.22
CA HIS A 126 -3.47 4.13 -8.68
C HIS A 126 -3.50 5.54 -9.25
N VAL A 127 -2.61 5.83 -10.21
CA VAL A 127 -2.66 7.08 -10.96
C VAL A 127 -3.86 7.03 -11.89
N THR A 128 -4.74 8.00 -11.81
CA THR A 128 -5.91 8.10 -12.69
C THR A 128 -5.68 9.18 -13.75
N LYS A 129 -5.87 8.80 -15.00
CA LYS A 129 -5.76 9.75 -16.14
C LYS A 129 -6.96 10.69 -16.26
N GLN A 130 -8.05 10.43 -15.56
CA GLN A 130 -9.29 11.21 -15.61
C GLN A 130 -9.91 11.34 -14.20
N GLY A 131 -10.10 12.55 -13.77
CA GLY A 131 -10.52 13.13 -12.50
C GLY A 131 -11.72 12.61 -11.71
N ALA A 132 -12.22 11.38 -11.95
CA ALA A 132 -13.34 10.84 -11.18
C ALA A 132 -12.93 10.12 -9.89
N ILE A 133 -11.72 9.57 -9.83
CA ILE A 133 -11.15 8.90 -8.65
C ILE A 133 -9.95 9.71 -8.16
N ALA A 134 -9.85 9.92 -6.85
CA ALA A 134 -8.72 10.64 -6.26
C ALA A 134 -7.41 9.89 -6.51
N GLY A 135 -6.52 10.50 -7.28
CA GLY A 135 -5.18 9.97 -7.51
C GLY A 135 -4.25 10.15 -6.29
N PRO A 136 -3.05 9.54 -6.31
CA PRO A 136 -2.09 9.61 -5.21
C PRO A 136 -1.70 11.04 -4.81
N ARG A 137 -1.74 11.99 -5.73
CA ARG A 137 -1.35 13.39 -5.49
C ARG A 137 -2.06 14.05 -4.31
N VAL A 138 -3.30 13.66 -4.01
CA VAL A 138 -4.04 14.22 -2.87
C VAL A 138 -3.46 13.79 -1.52
N LEU A 139 -2.63 12.73 -1.49
CA LEU A 139 -1.99 12.19 -0.30
C LEU A 139 -0.52 12.57 -0.16
N GLU A 140 0.12 13.14 -1.19
CA GLU A 140 1.56 13.43 -1.18
C GLU A 140 1.98 14.33 -0.01
N HIS A 141 1.10 15.27 0.40
CA HIS A 141 1.38 16.16 1.52
C HIS A 141 1.20 15.50 2.90
N MET A 142 0.47 14.39 2.97
CA MET A 142 0.13 13.69 4.21
C MET A 142 1.17 12.66 4.64
N VAL A 143 2.01 12.21 3.69
CA VAL A 143 2.99 11.13 3.89
C VAL A 143 4.42 11.67 3.89
N ASP A 144 5.34 10.91 4.48
CA ASP A 144 6.75 11.28 4.58
C ASP A 144 7.54 10.94 3.31
N THR A 145 7.15 9.86 2.63
CA THR A 145 7.81 9.37 1.41
C THR A 145 6.77 9.09 0.34
N VAL A 146 7.07 9.48 -0.89
CA VAL A 146 6.28 9.20 -2.08
C VAL A 146 7.17 8.51 -3.11
N LEU A 147 6.78 7.31 -3.50
CA LEU A 147 7.43 6.50 -4.53
C LEU A 147 6.49 6.35 -5.71
N TYR A 148 7.01 6.51 -6.93
CA TYR A 148 6.28 6.18 -8.15
C TYR A 148 6.91 4.98 -8.84
N PHE A 149 6.05 4.02 -9.16
CA PHE A 149 6.41 2.85 -9.95
C PHE A 149 5.98 3.09 -11.39
N GLU A 150 6.97 3.21 -12.26
CA GLU A 150 6.82 3.67 -13.64
C GLU A 150 7.32 2.60 -14.63
N GLY A 151 6.80 2.60 -15.84
CA GLY A 151 7.26 1.74 -16.91
C GLY A 151 6.27 1.71 -18.07
N GLU A 152 6.76 1.43 -19.27
CA GLU A 152 5.93 1.30 -20.44
C GLU A 152 5.42 -0.14 -20.60
N ARG A 153 4.21 -0.29 -21.10
CA ARG A 153 3.66 -1.61 -21.45
C ARG A 153 4.48 -2.20 -22.60
N GLY A 154 4.97 -3.44 -22.39
CA GLY A 154 5.82 -4.12 -23.36
C GLY A 154 7.31 -4.03 -23.10
N HIS A 155 7.77 -3.22 -22.16
CA HIS A 155 9.15 -3.23 -21.67
C HIS A 155 9.29 -4.16 -20.47
N HIS A 156 10.42 -4.87 -20.39
CA HIS A 156 10.72 -5.79 -19.28
C HIS A 156 11.12 -5.08 -17.98
N PHE A 157 11.47 -3.80 -18.06
CA PHE A 157 11.96 -3.06 -16.91
C PHE A 157 10.88 -2.12 -16.33
N ARG A 158 10.91 -1.98 -15.02
CA ARG A 158 10.14 -1.01 -14.25
C ARG A 158 11.08 -0.18 -13.40
N ILE A 159 10.74 1.07 -13.21
CA ILE A 159 11.54 2.02 -12.42
C ILE A 159 10.73 2.42 -11.20
N LEU A 160 11.32 2.29 -10.02
CA LEU A 160 10.81 2.86 -8.78
C LEU A 160 11.58 4.14 -8.50
N ARG A 161 10.88 5.25 -8.47
CA ARG A 161 11.45 6.59 -8.27
C ARG A 161 10.90 7.22 -7.01
N ALA A 162 11.77 7.76 -6.16
CA ALA A 162 11.36 8.63 -5.07
C ALA A 162 11.10 10.05 -5.60
N VAL A 163 9.89 10.58 -5.38
CA VAL A 163 9.55 11.98 -5.72
C VAL A 163 9.45 12.85 -4.47
N LYS A 164 9.35 12.24 -3.31
CA LYS A 164 9.41 12.89 -2.00
C LYS A 164 10.02 11.93 -1.01
N ASN A 165 10.99 12.41 -0.23
CA ASN A 165 11.52 11.68 0.90
C ASN A 165 11.92 12.69 1.99
N ARG A 166 11.15 12.72 3.09
CA ARG A 166 11.38 13.67 4.18
C ARG A 166 12.71 13.45 4.90
N TYR A 167 13.20 12.19 4.89
CA TYR A 167 14.34 11.76 5.68
C TYR A 167 15.55 11.32 4.85
N GLY A 168 15.54 11.55 3.53
CA GLY A 168 16.62 11.13 2.65
C GLY A 168 16.56 11.74 1.26
N ALA A 169 17.47 11.30 0.39
CA ALA A 169 17.56 11.73 -1.00
C ALA A 169 16.36 11.24 -1.84
N THR A 170 16.15 11.88 -2.99
CA THR A 170 15.13 11.51 -3.98
C THR A 170 15.69 11.25 -5.38
N ASP A 171 16.99 11.33 -5.54
CA ASP A 171 17.73 11.15 -6.81
C ASP A 171 18.07 9.69 -7.13
N GLU A 172 17.85 8.78 -6.17
CA GLU A 172 18.04 7.35 -6.38
C GLU A 172 16.83 6.71 -7.08
N ILE A 173 17.11 5.73 -7.94
CA ILE A 173 16.10 4.92 -8.63
C ILE A 173 16.35 3.43 -8.41
N GLY A 174 15.27 2.66 -8.25
CA GLY A 174 15.30 1.21 -8.32
C GLY A 174 14.85 0.73 -9.70
N VAL A 175 15.60 -0.22 -10.29
CA VAL A 175 15.21 -0.85 -11.55
C VAL A 175 14.85 -2.31 -11.29
N PHE A 176 13.69 -2.71 -11.76
CA PHE A 176 13.14 -4.06 -11.59
C PHE A 176 12.87 -4.68 -12.97
N GLU A 177 13.24 -5.94 -13.13
CA GLU A 177 12.84 -6.78 -14.26
C GLU A 177 11.56 -7.53 -13.89
N MET A 178 10.60 -7.56 -14.84
CA MET A 178 9.26 -8.15 -14.62
C MET A 178 8.99 -9.26 -15.64
#